data_0a5c3ff1ade092e0593b0832a78d8042
#
_entry.id   0a5c3ff1ade092e0593b0832a78d8042
#
_cell.length_a   1.000
_cell.length_b   1.000
_cell.length_c   1.000
_cell.angle_alpha   90.00
_cell.angle_beta   90.00
_cell.angle_gamma   90.00
#
_symmetry.space_group_name_H-M   'P 1'
#
loop_
_entity.id
_entity.type
_entity.pdbx_description
1 polymer ?
#
loop_
_entity_poly.entity_id
_entity_poly.type
_entity_poly.pdbx_seq_one_letter_code
_entity_poly.pdbx_strand_id
1 'polypeptide(L)'
;MKREKHIDTHAGTPKRAPERTCIACRQVKAKRDLVRLVKTKDEGIVIDTKGKKPGRGAYLCNTKECWENGLKGNRLEYVMRTTLTREDLQRLNEYAAKL
;
A
#
# COMPACT_ATOMS: atom_id res chain seq x y z
N MET A 1 30.16 8.70 -13.27
CA MET A 1 29.64 8.08 -12.52
C MET A 1 29.34 8.06 -12.17
N LYS A 2 29.06 8.10 -12.23
CA LYS A 2 28.49 7.49 -11.67
C LYS A 2 28.04 7.27 -11.27
N ARG A 3 28.04 7.29 -11.91
CA ARG A 3 27.46 6.63 -11.32
C ARG A 3 27.36 6.18 -10.97
N GLU A 4 27.37 6.10 -11.32
CA GLU A 4 27.01 5.23 -10.69
C GLU A 4 26.73 4.95 -10.42
N LYS A 5 26.79 4.96 -10.87
CA LYS A 5 26.31 4.27 -10.40
C LYS A 5 26.15 3.86 -10.20
N HIS A 6 26.15 3.80 -10.46
CA HIS A 6 25.73 2.86 -9.93
C HIS A 6 25.79 2.33 -9.69
N ILE A 7 26.04 2.16 -10.15
CA ILE A 7 25.93 1.18 -9.59
C ILE A 7 25.91 0.63 -9.38
N ASP A 8 25.91 0.46 -9.57
CA ASP A 8 25.59 -0.55 -8.96
C ASP A 8 25.74 -1.10 -8.79
N THR A 9 25.90 -1.31 -9.11
CA THR A 9 25.72 -2.19 -8.55
C THR A 9 25.87 -2.74 -8.40
N HIS A 10 25.90 -3.04 -8.52
CA HIS A 10 25.67 -3.92 -7.97
C HIS A 10 25.57 -4.46 -7.87
N ALA A 11 25.87 -4.61 -8.35
CA ALA A 11 25.82 -5.37 -8.13
C ALA A 11 25.45 -6.14 -7.93
N GLY A 12 25.93 -6.60 -8.30
CA GLY A 12 25.27 -7.81 -7.86
C GLY A 12 24.43 -7.48 -6.81
N THR A 13 23.89 -6.96 -6.99
CA THR A 13 23.09 -6.56 -6.00
C THR A 13 22.30 -7.62 -5.54
N PRO A 14 22.31 -7.83 -4.32
CA PRO A 14 21.30 -8.61 -3.71
C PRO A 14 19.98 -8.12 -4.22
N LYS A 15 19.07 -8.98 -4.38
CA LYS A 15 17.77 -8.61 -4.85
C LYS A 15 17.19 -7.55 -3.97
N ARG A 16 16.88 -6.43 -4.56
CA ARG A 16 16.24 -5.38 -3.83
C ARG A 16 14.78 -5.74 -3.61
N ALA A 17 14.27 -5.42 -2.45
CA ALA A 17 12.84 -5.56 -2.22
C ALA A 17 12.08 -4.63 -3.15
N PRO A 18 10.96 -5.06 -3.71
CA PRO A 18 10.13 -4.16 -4.51
C PRO A 18 9.69 -2.95 -3.71
N GLU A 19 9.62 -1.82 -4.37
CA GLU A 19 9.23 -0.56 -3.73
C GLU A 19 7.86 -0.13 -4.20
N ARG A 20 7.13 0.49 -3.30
CA ARG A 20 5.78 1.00 -3.58
C ARG A 20 5.62 2.36 -2.94
N THR A 21 4.57 3.06 -3.33
CA THR A 21 4.32 4.41 -2.84
C THR A 21 3.09 4.42 -1.95
N CYS A 22 3.22 5.00 -0.76
CA CYS A 22 2.08 5.22 0.12
C CYS A 22 1.15 6.24 -0.51
N ILE A 23 -0.14 5.94 -0.61
CA ILE A 23 -1.08 6.85 -1.25
C ILE A 23 -1.37 8.08 -0.38
N ALA A 24 -1.04 8.04 0.90
CA ALA A 24 -1.29 9.15 1.80
C ALA A 24 -0.12 10.15 1.81
N CYS A 25 1.08 9.68 2.12
CA CYS A 25 2.22 10.58 2.26
C CYS A 25 3.11 10.64 1.03
N ARG A 26 2.87 9.78 0.05
CA ARG A 26 3.58 9.74 -1.22
C ARG A 26 5.04 9.33 -1.10
N GLN A 27 5.45 8.80 0.04
CA GLN A 27 6.81 8.30 0.18
C GLN A 27 6.93 6.93 -0.45
N VAL A 28 8.09 6.67 -1.05
CA VAL A 28 8.41 5.37 -1.63
C VAL A 28 9.13 4.56 -0.57
N LYS A 29 8.65 3.35 -0.32
CA LYS A 29 9.22 2.48 0.70
C LYS A 29 9.22 1.05 0.19
N ALA A 30 10.00 0.19 0.85
CA ALA A 30 9.95 -1.22 0.52
C ALA A 30 8.54 -1.74 0.74
N LYS A 31 8.11 -2.61 -0.17
CA LYS A 31 6.77 -3.16 -0.13
C LYS A 31 6.45 -3.77 1.23
N ARG A 32 7.41 -4.43 1.85
CA ARG A 32 7.21 -5.07 3.15
C ARG A 32 6.99 -4.10 4.29
N ASP A 33 7.35 -2.83 4.08
CA ASP A 33 7.16 -1.79 5.10
C ASP A 33 5.82 -1.08 4.96
N LEU A 34 5.02 -1.50 4.00
CA LEU A 34 3.72 -0.91 3.72
C LEU A 34 2.64 -1.95 3.90
N VAL A 35 1.42 -1.48 4.14
CA VAL A 35 0.26 -2.35 4.21
C VAL A 35 -0.45 -2.29 2.87
N ARG A 36 -0.74 -3.45 2.30
CA ARG A 36 -1.40 -3.52 1.00
C ARG A 36 -2.89 -3.72 1.17
N LEU A 37 -3.65 -2.90 0.46
CA LEU A 37 -5.10 -3.04 0.37
C LEU A 37 -5.42 -3.55 -1.02
N VAL A 38 -6.32 -4.51 -1.13
CA VAL A 38 -6.63 -5.15 -2.40
C VAL A 38 -8.13 -5.15 -2.62
N LYS A 39 -8.53 -4.80 -3.84
CA LYS A 39 -9.92 -4.94 -4.24
C LYS A 39 -10.13 -6.36 -4.75
N THR A 40 -10.96 -7.12 -4.05
CA THR A 40 -11.27 -8.48 -4.45
C THR A 40 -12.63 -8.50 -5.15
N LYS A 41 -12.92 -9.61 -5.81
CA LYS A 41 -14.21 -9.76 -6.48
C LYS A 41 -15.34 -9.99 -5.51
N ASP A 42 -15.07 -10.75 -4.46
CA ASP A 42 -16.14 -11.26 -3.60
C ASP A 42 -16.19 -10.60 -2.24
N GLU A 43 -15.06 -10.11 -1.76
CA GLU A 43 -14.96 -9.63 -0.39
C GLU A 43 -14.83 -8.13 -0.26
N GLY A 44 -14.84 -7.42 -1.39
CA GLY A 44 -14.60 -5.99 -1.37
C GLY A 44 -13.13 -5.69 -1.16
N ILE A 45 -12.84 -4.61 -0.44
CA ILE A 45 -11.46 -4.22 -0.18
C ILE A 45 -11.00 -4.87 1.11
N VAL A 46 -9.93 -5.64 1.02
CA VAL A 46 -9.38 -6.36 2.16
C VAL A 46 -7.93 -5.99 2.37
N ILE A 47 -7.44 -6.24 3.57
CA ILE A 47 -6.05 -6.00 3.93
C ILE A 47 -5.28 -7.28 3.62
N ASP A 48 -4.32 -7.17 2.71
CA ASP A 48 -3.56 -8.33 2.24
C ASP A 48 -2.22 -8.38 2.96
N THR A 49 -2.19 -9.04 4.12
CA THR A 49 -0.99 -9.08 4.93
C THR A 49 0.12 -9.91 4.31
N LYS A 50 -0.22 -10.82 3.42
CA LYS A 50 0.78 -11.67 2.77
C LYS A 50 1.21 -11.14 1.42
N GLY A 51 0.51 -10.16 0.87
CA GLY A 51 0.88 -9.56 -0.39
C GLY A 51 0.66 -10.42 -1.60
N LYS A 52 -0.17 -11.46 -1.49
CA LYS A 52 -0.33 -12.44 -2.56
C LYS A 52 -1.70 -12.44 -3.22
N LYS A 53 -2.65 -11.69 -2.70
CA LYS A 53 -3.98 -11.68 -3.30
C LYS A 53 -3.97 -10.98 -4.64
N PRO A 54 -4.61 -11.55 -5.66
CA PRO A 54 -4.68 -10.89 -6.96
C PRO A 54 -5.65 -9.73 -6.92
N GLY A 55 -5.43 -8.77 -7.79
CA GLY A 55 -6.33 -7.65 -7.94
C GLY A 55 -5.62 -6.33 -7.79
N ARG A 56 -6.37 -5.25 -7.99
CA ARG A 56 -5.83 -3.91 -7.87
C ARG A 56 -5.52 -3.61 -6.42
N GLY A 57 -4.34 -3.09 -6.18
CA GLY A 57 -3.89 -2.82 -4.83
C GLY A 57 -3.48 -1.37 -4.61
N ALA A 58 -3.48 -0.98 -3.36
CA ALA A 58 -2.97 0.32 -2.93
C ALA A 58 -2.17 0.08 -1.66
N TYR A 59 -1.25 0.99 -1.37
CA TYR A 59 -0.34 0.82 -0.24
C TYR A 59 -0.44 2.00 0.70
N LEU A 60 -0.37 1.73 1.98
CA LEU A 60 -0.34 2.74 3.03
C LEU A 60 0.77 2.40 4.01
N CYS A 61 1.44 3.43 4.53
CA CYS A 61 2.38 3.22 5.62
C CYS A 61 1.67 2.56 6.79
N ASN A 62 2.41 1.77 7.54
CA ASN A 62 1.86 1.09 8.71
C ASN A 62 1.82 2.04 9.89
N THR A 63 1.19 3.20 9.71
CA THR A 63 1.06 4.21 10.74
C THR A 63 -0.38 4.71 10.76
N LYS A 64 -0.83 5.09 11.94
CA LYS A 64 -2.19 5.58 12.11
C LYS A 64 -2.42 6.83 11.28
N GLU A 65 -1.44 7.72 11.25
CA GLU A 65 -1.56 8.97 10.52
C GLU A 65 -1.81 8.74 9.04
N CYS A 66 -1.02 7.88 8.42
CA CYS A 66 -1.20 7.61 6.99
C CYS A 66 -2.53 6.92 6.71
N TRP A 67 -2.97 6.05 7.60
CA TRP A 67 -4.26 5.40 7.44
C TRP A 67 -5.40 6.40 7.52
N GLU A 68 -5.33 7.32 8.51
CA GLU A 68 -6.36 8.34 8.62
C GLU A 68 -6.40 9.22 7.38
N ASN A 69 -5.24 9.67 6.92
CA ASN A 69 -5.16 10.52 5.75
C ASN A 69 -5.56 9.80 4.47
N GLY A 70 -5.18 8.54 4.36
CA GLY A 70 -5.49 7.75 3.18
C GLY A 70 -6.97 7.40 3.06
N LEU A 71 -7.67 7.34 4.18
CA LEU A 71 -9.10 7.03 4.18
C LEU A 71 -9.98 8.27 4.08
N LYS A 72 -9.40 9.46 4.19
CA LYS A 72 -10.16 10.69 4.06
C LYS A 72 -10.56 10.94 2.62
N GLY A 73 -11.75 11.48 2.44
CA GLY A 73 -12.22 11.81 1.12
C GLY A 73 -12.33 10.57 0.26
N ASN A 74 -12.06 10.73 -1.02
CA ASN A 74 -12.20 9.63 -1.96
C ASN A 74 -10.87 9.23 -2.62
N ARG A 75 -9.76 9.49 -1.93
CA ARG A 75 -8.45 9.14 -2.48
C ARG A 75 -8.31 7.65 -2.72
N LEU A 76 -8.69 6.85 -1.74
CA LEU A 76 -8.59 5.40 -1.87
C LEU A 76 -9.55 4.90 -2.95
N GLU A 77 -10.75 5.44 -3.01
CA GLU A 77 -11.69 5.07 -4.05
C GLU A 77 -11.15 5.38 -5.44
N TYR A 78 -10.49 6.51 -5.58
CA TYR A 78 -9.92 6.90 -6.85
C TYR A 78 -8.84 5.90 -7.29
N VAL A 79 -7.93 5.58 -6.38
CA VAL A 79 -6.83 4.66 -6.67
C VAL A 79 -7.35 3.27 -6.97
N MET A 80 -8.32 2.81 -6.20
CA MET A 80 -8.86 1.47 -6.34
C MET A 80 -9.92 1.38 -7.43
N ARG A 81 -10.36 2.53 -7.93
CA ARG A 81 -11.39 2.62 -8.98
C ARG A 81 -12.67 1.91 -8.57
N THR A 82 -13.09 2.18 -7.35
CA THR A 82 -14.30 1.57 -6.81
C THR A 82 -14.85 2.47 -5.72
N THR A 83 -16.10 2.24 -5.37
CA THR A 83 -16.71 2.93 -4.25
C THR A 83 -16.56 2.08 -3.00
N LEU A 84 -16.14 2.68 -1.90
CA LEU A 84 -16.00 1.97 -0.64
C LEU A 84 -17.39 1.77 -0.03
N THR A 85 -17.67 0.54 0.37
CA THR A 85 -18.91 0.26 1.07
C THR A 85 -18.70 0.55 2.55
N ARG A 86 -19.82 0.56 3.30
CA ARG A 86 -19.73 0.73 4.75
C ARG A 86 -18.89 -0.38 5.37
N GLU A 87 -19.05 -1.59 4.89
CA GLU A 87 -18.28 -2.72 5.41
C GLU A 87 -16.79 -2.55 5.11
N ASP A 88 -16.45 -2.05 3.93
CA ASP A 88 -15.06 -1.79 3.59
C ASP A 88 -14.46 -0.78 4.56
N LEU A 89 -15.15 0.33 4.77
CA LEU A 89 -14.66 1.37 5.68
C LEU A 89 -14.53 0.86 7.10
N GLN A 90 -15.49 0.08 7.55
CA GLN A 90 -15.44 -0.48 8.89
C GLN A 90 -14.23 -1.38 9.06
N ARG A 91 -13.98 -2.25 8.08
CA ARG A 91 -12.84 -3.16 8.12
C ARG A 91 -11.53 -2.39 8.18
N LEU A 92 -11.41 -1.36 7.35
CA LEU A 92 -10.18 -0.58 7.31
C LEU A 92 -10.00 0.24 8.57
N ASN A 93 -11.07 0.81 9.11
CA ASN A 93 -10.97 1.58 10.35
C ASN A 93 -10.62 0.69 11.53
N GLU A 94 -11.11 -0.54 11.55
CA GLU A 94 -10.76 -1.48 12.61
C GLU A 94 -9.27 -1.81 12.59
N TYR A 95 -8.73 -1.97 11.41
CA TYR A 95 -7.29 -2.19 11.30
C TYR A 95 -6.50 -0.97 11.76
N ALA A 96 -6.94 0.22 11.36
CA ALA A 96 -6.26 1.45 11.74
C ALA A 96 -6.24 1.64 13.24
N ALA A 97 -7.30 1.20 13.93
CA ALA A 97 -7.38 1.35 15.38
C ALA A 97 -6.32 0.53 16.11
N LYS A 98 -5.75 -0.46 15.46
CA LYS A 98 -4.71 -1.30 16.04
C LYS A 98 -3.30 -0.77 15.80
N LEU A 99 -3.15 0.29 15.07
CA LEU A 99 -1.84 0.84 14.72
C LEU A 99 -1.28 1.77 15.80
#